data_3ffb0177e57a587b9c175c29e27da7b6
#
_entry.id   3ffb0177e57a587b9c175c29e27da7b6
#
_cell.length_a   1.000
_cell.length_b   1.000
_cell.length_c   1.000
_cell.angle_alpha   90.00
_cell.angle_beta   90.00
_cell.angle_gamma   90.00
#
_symmetry.space_group_name_H-M   'P 1'
#
loop_
_entity.id
_entity.type
_entity.pdbx_description
1 polymer ?
#
loop_
_entity_poly.entity_id
_entity_poly.type
_entity_poly.pdbx_seq_one_letter_code
_entity_poly.pdbx_strand_id
1 'polypeptide(L)'
;MNDIIKSKSQLSKENQQLRVELTNASQLSEKRCAKFLKNEERFSLAMRGANDGIWDWNLETDETYYSPRWKSMLGYEVSELDNLFNTWESLVNIDDKEMVLEKVDDYLKGRADSFEVEMRMQHKDGNEVFVLSRGFLVNRESDGKPIRLVGTHVDITQRKKAESFNEKNAKILEMIALGESASDIYDAIALMYETRHPGMRCSMLELHGNKLMHGGAPSLPKEYCDAVNG
;
A
#
# COMPACT_ATOMS: atom_id res chain seq x y z
N MET A 1 70.18 13.71 4.06
CA MET A 1 69.76 12.31 4.32
C MET A 1 69.98 11.99 5.79
N ASN A 2 69.06 12.31 6.68
CA ASN A 2 69.09 11.87 8.07
C ASN A 2 67.95 10.90 8.28
N ASP A 3 68.21 9.63 7.98
CA ASP A 3 67.33 8.55 8.43
C ASP A 3 67.48 8.45 9.96
N ILE A 4 66.46 8.93 10.67
CA ILE A 4 66.37 8.78 12.12
C ILE A 4 66.04 7.30 12.36
N ILE A 5 67.11 6.51 12.66
CA ILE A 5 66.99 5.14 13.08
C ILE A 5 66.34 5.14 14.48
N LYS A 6 65.05 4.84 14.58
CA LYS A 6 64.34 4.71 15.85
C LYS A 6 64.99 3.62 16.70
N SER A 7 65.21 3.86 17.98
CA SER A 7 65.74 2.83 18.89
C SER A 7 64.75 1.68 19.08
N LYS A 8 65.25 0.50 19.39
CA LYS A 8 64.40 -0.69 19.65
C LYS A 8 63.32 -0.43 20.70
N SER A 9 63.60 0.39 21.71
CA SER A 9 62.67 0.83 22.75
C SER A 9 61.55 1.73 22.19
N GLN A 10 61.88 2.64 21.29
CA GLN A 10 60.89 3.51 20.65
C GLN A 10 59.97 2.75 19.73
N LEU A 11 60.49 1.77 18.95
CA LEU A 11 59.70 0.91 18.10
C LEU A 11 58.78 -0.01 18.94
N SER A 12 59.24 -0.50 20.10
CA SER A 12 58.40 -1.32 21.00
C SER A 12 57.23 -0.51 21.56
N LYS A 13 57.45 0.74 21.98
CA LYS A 13 56.37 1.61 22.48
C LYS A 13 55.36 1.96 21.38
N GLU A 14 55.84 2.29 20.18
CA GLU A 14 54.99 2.57 19.04
C GLU A 14 54.11 1.35 18.65
N ASN A 15 54.71 0.17 18.60
CA ASN A 15 53.95 -1.09 18.38
C ASN A 15 52.92 -1.36 19.45
N GLN A 16 53.24 -1.06 20.72
CA GLN A 16 52.25 -1.24 21.80
C GLN A 16 51.10 -0.25 21.67
N GLN A 17 51.38 1.01 21.30
CA GLN A 17 50.36 2.02 21.08
C GLN A 17 49.47 1.69 19.89
N LEU A 18 50.04 1.24 18.77
CA LEU A 18 49.29 0.81 17.58
C LEU A 18 48.41 -0.39 17.88
N ARG A 19 48.86 -1.35 18.74
CA ARG A 19 48.02 -2.47 19.16
C ARG A 19 46.81 -2.01 19.97
N VAL A 20 47.01 -1.03 20.88
CA VAL A 20 45.89 -0.46 21.66
C VAL A 20 44.90 0.28 20.75
N GLU A 21 45.37 1.08 19.82
CA GLU A 21 44.55 1.79 18.86
C GLU A 21 43.79 0.83 17.96
N LEU A 22 44.43 -0.23 17.47
CA LEU A 22 43.76 -1.29 16.68
C LEU A 22 42.67 -2.00 17.46
N THR A 23 42.93 -2.35 18.73
CA THR A 23 41.96 -2.97 19.60
C THR A 23 40.75 -2.08 19.86
N ASN A 24 41.00 -0.78 20.12
CA ASN A 24 39.91 0.19 20.32
C ASN A 24 39.10 0.41 19.04
N ALA A 25 39.74 0.49 17.87
CA ALA A 25 39.07 0.60 16.59
C ALA A 25 38.20 -0.63 16.29
N SER A 26 38.71 -1.84 16.56
CA SER A 26 37.96 -3.09 16.41
C SER A 26 36.72 -3.11 17.31
N GLN A 27 36.87 -2.78 18.59
CA GLN A 27 35.74 -2.72 19.54
C GLN A 27 34.69 -1.67 19.14
N LEU A 28 35.12 -0.51 18.63
CA LEU A 28 34.22 0.52 18.15
C LEU A 28 33.45 0.07 16.90
N SER A 29 34.13 -0.63 15.98
CA SER A 29 33.52 -1.22 14.77
C SER A 29 32.48 -2.28 15.15
N GLU A 30 32.81 -3.18 16.08
CA GLU A 30 31.88 -4.20 16.57
C GLU A 30 30.62 -3.58 17.22
N LYS A 31 30.81 -2.56 18.06
CA LYS A 31 29.68 -1.83 18.68
C LYS A 31 28.81 -1.13 17.63
N ARG A 32 29.41 -0.54 16.59
CA ARG A 32 28.65 0.09 15.49
C ARG A 32 27.87 -0.95 14.69
N CYS A 33 28.50 -2.07 14.36
CA CYS A 33 27.86 -3.18 13.66
C CYS A 33 26.68 -3.74 14.46
N ALA A 34 26.86 -4.02 15.76
CA ALA A 34 25.79 -4.51 16.63
C ALA A 34 24.62 -3.49 16.73
N LYS A 35 24.91 -2.20 16.80
CA LYS A 35 23.88 -1.14 16.81
C LYS A 35 23.13 -1.08 15.48
N PHE A 36 23.83 -1.20 14.36
CA PHE A 36 23.26 -1.22 13.03
C PHE A 36 22.29 -2.41 12.88
N LEU A 37 22.75 -3.62 13.17
CA LEU A 37 21.94 -4.84 13.11
C LEU A 37 20.68 -4.75 13.98
N LYS A 38 20.81 -4.21 15.19
CA LYS A 38 19.66 -4.01 16.08
C LYS A 38 18.65 -2.99 15.54
N ASN A 39 19.12 -1.94 14.89
CA ASN A 39 18.23 -0.95 14.28
C ASN A 39 17.55 -1.52 13.03
N GLU A 40 18.27 -2.29 12.22
CA GLU A 40 17.72 -2.98 11.05
C GLU A 40 16.64 -4.01 11.46
N GLU A 41 16.91 -4.79 12.51
CA GLU A 41 15.90 -5.69 13.08
C GLU A 41 14.66 -4.96 13.55
N ARG A 42 14.81 -3.86 14.30
CA ARG A 42 13.68 -3.04 14.75
C ARG A 42 12.87 -2.47 13.59
N PHE A 43 13.56 -1.96 12.56
CA PHE A 43 12.92 -1.44 11.35
C PHE A 43 12.14 -2.55 10.65
N SER A 44 12.75 -3.73 10.46
CA SER A 44 12.12 -4.89 9.85
C SER A 44 10.87 -5.33 10.63
N LEU A 45 10.96 -5.41 11.97
CA LEU A 45 9.82 -5.77 12.82
C LEU A 45 8.69 -4.72 12.76
N ALA A 46 9.04 -3.44 12.77
CA ALA A 46 8.07 -2.35 12.65
C ALA A 46 7.32 -2.41 11.32
N MET A 47 8.04 -2.61 10.22
CA MET A 47 7.45 -2.73 8.88
C MET A 47 6.56 -3.98 8.73
N ARG A 48 6.98 -5.11 9.33
CA ARG A 48 6.16 -6.32 9.38
C ARG A 48 4.89 -6.12 10.21
N GLY A 49 4.97 -5.35 11.30
CA GLY A 49 3.81 -5.01 12.13
C GLY A 49 2.83 -4.08 11.44
N ALA A 50 3.32 -3.10 10.69
CA ALA A 50 2.49 -2.20 9.88
C ALA A 50 1.83 -2.93 8.69
N ASN A 51 2.49 -4.00 8.20
CA ASN A 51 2.05 -4.76 7.03
C ASN A 51 1.93 -3.92 5.74
N ASP A 52 2.76 -2.87 5.63
CA ASP A 52 2.80 -1.94 4.50
C ASP A 52 3.84 -2.36 3.46
N GLY A 53 3.55 -2.12 2.20
CA GLY A 53 4.51 -2.24 1.10
C GLY A 53 5.43 -1.03 1.06
N ILE A 54 6.76 -1.22 1.09
CA ILE A 54 7.73 -0.12 0.93
C ILE A 54 8.07 0.01 -0.53
N TRP A 55 8.14 1.24 -1.00
CA TRP A 55 8.70 1.60 -2.30
C TRP A 55 9.73 2.72 -2.14
N ASP A 56 10.70 2.76 -3.03
CA ASP A 56 11.84 3.65 -2.96
C ASP A 56 12.36 3.94 -4.37
N TRP A 57 12.09 5.12 -4.85
CA TRP A 57 12.39 5.56 -6.21
C TRP A 57 13.58 6.51 -6.24
N ASN A 58 14.62 6.12 -6.93
CA ASN A 58 15.76 6.96 -7.24
C ASN A 58 15.45 7.82 -8.46
N LEU A 59 15.33 9.13 -8.26
CA LEU A 59 14.95 10.09 -9.30
C LEU A 59 16.10 10.41 -10.28
N GLU A 60 17.33 9.99 -9.98
CA GLU A 60 18.48 10.20 -10.86
C GLU A 60 18.72 9.01 -11.80
N THR A 61 18.50 7.77 -11.32
CA THR A 61 18.74 6.54 -12.08
C THR A 61 17.47 5.87 -12.58
N ASP A 62 16.30 6.32 -12.10
CA ASP A 62 14.98 5.75 -12.36
C ASP A 62 14.79 4.31 -11.82
N GLU A 63 15.75 3.85 -11.00
CA GLU A 63 15.63 2.58 -10.30
C GLU A 63 14.61 2.70 -9.16
N THR A 64 13.80 1.67 -9.00
CA THR A 64 12.78 1.64 -7.93
C THR A 64 12.86 0.32 -7.17
N TYR A 65 13.03 0.39 -5.86
CA TYR A 65 12.93 -0.78 -5.00
C TYR A 65 11.48 -0.99 -4.55
N TYR A 66 11.01 -2.23 -4.63
CA TYR A 66 9.74 -2.68 -4.06
C TYR A 66 9.98 -3.79 -3.04
N SER A 67 9.50 -3.60 -1.82
CA SER A 67 9.63 -4.62 -0.78
C SER A 67 8.85 -5.90 -1.13
N PRO A 68 9.20 -7.06 -0.55
CA PRO A 68 8.43 -8.29 -0.72
C PRO A 68 6.95 -8.12 -0.38
N ARG A 69 6.62 -7.31 0.63
CA ARG A 69 5.23 -7.02 1.01
C ARG A 69 4.49 -6.23 -0.07
N TRP A 70 5.16 -5.25 -0.72
CA TRP A 70 4.57 -4.50 -1.82
C TRP A 70 4.12 -5.43 -2.96
N LYS A 71 4.96 -6.38 -3.32
CA LYS A 71 4.65 -7.36 -4.38
C LYS A 71 3.56 -8.34 -3.95
N SER A 72 3.66 -8.89 -2.74
CA SER A 72 2.68 -9.85 -2.22
C SER A 72 1.29 -9.25 -1.95
N MET A 73 1.19 -7.96 -1.66
CA MET A 73 -0.07 -7.22 -1.55
C MET A 73 -0.88 -7.25 -2.85
N LEU A 74 -0.18 -7.32 -3.99
CA LEU A 74 -0.74 -7.41 -5.33
C LEU A 74 -0.77 -8.86 -5.86
N GLY A 75 -0.48 -9.86 -5.02
CA GLY A 75 -0.55 -11.28 -5.37
C GLY A 75 0.66 -11.81 -6.14
N TYR A 76 1.77 -11.06 -6.17
CA TYR A 76 2.98 -11.46 -6.89
C TYR A 76 4.07 -11.98 -5.95
N GLU A 77 4.80 -12.98 -6.42
CA GLU A 77 6.05 -13.42 -5.80
C GLU A 77 7.17 -12.40 -6.06
N VAL A 78 8.21 -12.43 -5.21
CA VAL A 78 9.31 -11.45 -5.29
C VAL A 78 10.01 -11.44 -6.65
N SER A 79 10.14 -12.61 -7.28
CA SER A 79 10.82 -12.77 -8.57
C SER A 79 9.96 -12.48 -9.79
N GLU A 80 8.67 -12.23 -9.63
CA GLU A 80 7.73 -12.04 -10.76
C GLU A 80 7.66 -10.58 -11.23
N LEU A 81 8.11 -9.65 -10.41
CA LEU A 81 8.07 -8.22 -10.74
C LEU A 81 9.48 -7.62 -10.63
N ASP A 82 9.85 -6.86 -11.65
CA ASP A 82 11.10 -6.11 -11.68
C ASP A 82 11.04 -4.89 -10.74
N ASN A 83 12.22 -4.42 -10.33
CA ASN A 83 12.38 -3.25 -9.49
C ASN A 83 12.61 -1.99 -10.37
N LEU A 84 11.61 -1.65 -11.17
CA LEU A 84 11.61 -0.53 -12.11
C LEU A 84 10.35 0.31 -11.92
N PHE A 85 10.42 1.59 -12.24
CA PHE A 85 9.27 2.50 -12.16
C PHE A 85 8.10 2.01 -13.05
N ASN A 86 8.38 1.50 -14.24
CA ASN A 86 7.37 0.99 -15.15
C ASN A 86 6.58 -0.21 -14.60
N THR A 87 7.09 -0.93 -13.60
CA THR A 87 6.35 -1.98 -12.89
C THR A 87 5.12 -1.39 -12.19
N TRP A 88 5.30 -0.28 -11.45
CA TRP A 88 4.17 0.44 -10.89
C TRP A 88 3.23 0.97 -11.97
N GLU A 89 3.78 1.59 -13.01
CA GLU A 89 2.98 2.13 -14.11
C GLU A 89 2.07 1.10 -14.81
N SER A 90 2.54 -0.14 -14.88
CA SER A 90 1.78 -1.25 -15.51
C SER A 90 0.68 -1.81 -14.62
N LEU A 91 0.77 -1.59 -13.30
CA LEU A 91 -0.16 -2.14 -12.31
C LEU A 91 -1.15 -1.10 -11.77
N VAL A 92 -0.87 0.19 -11.90
CA VAL A 92 -1.83 1.24 -11.54
C VAL A 92 -3.00 1.25 -12.52
N ASN A 93 -4.22 1.46 -12.02
CA ASN A 93 -5.39 1.61 -12.86
C ASN A 93 -5.22 2.82 -13.80
N ILE A 94 -5.57 2.64 -15.08
CA ILE A 94 -5.35 3.65 -16.13
C ILE A 94 -6.06 4.97 -15.83
N ASP A 95 -7.25 4.91 -15.22
CA ASP A 95 -8.04 6.11 -14.88
C ASP A 95 -7.44 6.90 -13.71
N ASP A 96 -6.65 6.24 -12.84
CA ASP A 96 -6.03 6.86 -11.66
C ASP A 96 -4.61 7.38 -11.97
N LYS A 97 -3.95 6.83 -13.00
CA LYS A 97 -2.53 7.05 -13.30
C LYS A 97 -2.17 8.52 -13.47
N GLU A 98 -2.93 9.26 -14.28
CA GLU A 98 -2.67 10.67 -14.58
C GLU A 98 -2.72 11.52 -13.30
N MET A 99 -3.78 11.35 -12.51
CA MET A 99 -3.97 12.05 -11.22
C MET A 99 -2.83 11.77 -10.25
N VAL A 100 -2.33 10.51 -10.18
CA VAL A 100 -1.21 10.17 -9.30
C VAL A 100 0.08 10.84 -9.76
N LEU A 101 0.37 10.81 -11.07
CA LEU A 101 1.56 11.45 -11.64
C LEU A 101 1.54 12.98 -11.46
N GLU A 102 0.39 13.63 -11.58
CA GLU A 102 0.24 15.06 -11.27
C GLU A 102 0.58 15.36 -9.80
N LYS A 103 0.07 14.57 -8.87
CA LYS A 103 0.38 14.72 -7.43
C LYS A 103 1.85 14.51 -7.12
N VAL A 104 2.50 13.54 -7.78
CA VAL A 104 3.95 13.35 -7.67
C VAL A 104 4.70 14.57 -8.17
N ASP A 105 4.34 15.09 -9.37
CA ASP A 105 4.97 16.27 -9.97
C ASP A 105 4.81 17.52 -9.08
N ASP A 106 3.62 17.72 -8.51
CA ASP A 106 3.35 18.82 -7.58
C ASP A 106 4.23 18.75 -6.34
N TYR A 107 4.39 17.55 -5.79
CA TYR A 107 5.22 17.35 -4.62
C TYR A 107 6.72 17.52 -4.94
N LEU A 108 7.20 16.98 -6.08
CA LEU A 108 8.57 17.14 -6.55
C LEU A 108 8.95 18.59 -6.79
N LYS A 109 8.02 19.42 -7.24
CA LYS A 109 8.21 20.86 -7.53
C LYS A 109 7.94 21.76 -6.32
N GLY A 110 7.65 21.19 -5.15
CA GLY A 110 7.36 21.94 -3.93
C GLY A 110 6.02 22.71 -3.97
N ARG A 111 5.10 22.31 -4.83
CA ARG A 111 3.74 22.85 -4.87
C ARG A 111 2.77 22.22 -3.86
N ALA A 112 3.17 21.08 -3.28
CA ALA A 112 2.46 20.41 -2.21
C ALA A 112 3.41 20.15 -1.04
N ASP A 113 2.92 20.29 0.20
CA ASP A 113 3.70 20.08 1.43
C ASP A 113 3.88 18.60 1.79
N SER A 114 3.01 17.73 1.26
CA SER A 114 3.02 16.29 1.51
C SER A 114 2.57 15.51 0.29
N PHE A 115 3.03 14.26 0.19
CA PHE A 115 2.56 13.32 -0.82
C PHE A 115 1.70 12.25 -0.15
N GLU A 116 0.41 12.31 -0.46
CA GLU A 116 -0.56 11.28 -0.11
C GLU A 116 -1.60 11.15 -1.22
N VAL A 117 -1.84 9.91 -1.68
CA VAL A 117 -2.81 9.62 -2.73
C VAL A 117 -3.42 8.23 -2.57
N GLU A 118 -4.72 8.13 -2.77
CA GLU A 118 -5.43 6.87 -2.93
C GLU A 118 -5.52 6.55 -4.42
N MET A 119 -5.27 5.29 -4.79
CA MET A 119 -5.33 4.79 -6.15
C MET A 119 -5.73 3.33 -6.19
N ARG A 120 -6.20 2.87 -7.34
CA ARG A 120 -6.46 1.46 -7.60
C ARG A 120 -5.24 0.84 -8.28
N MET A 121 -4.90 -0.36 -7.86
CA MET A 121 -3.84 -1.18 -8.48
C MET A 121 -4.39 -2.54 -8.85
N GLN A 122 -3.85 -3.13 -9.91
CA GLN A 122 -4.28 -4.44 -10.40
C GLN A 122 -3.60 -5.57 -9.63
N HIS A 123 -4.40 -6.44 -9.02
CA HIS A 123 -3.93 -7.68 -8.44
C HIS A 123 -3.74 -8.74 -9.54
N LYS A 124 -2.83 -9.69 -9.32
CA LYS A 124 -2.49 -10.76 -10.26
C LYS A 124 -3.70 -11.61 -10.70
N ASP A 125 -4.70 -11.76 -9.86
CA ASP A 125 -5.94 -12.49 -10.16
C ASP A 125 -6.98 -11.66 -10.94
N GLY A 126 -6.65 -10.42 -11.32
CA GLY A 126 -7.52 -9.51 -12.06
C GLY A 126 -8.43 -8.63 -11.21
N ASN A 127 -8.43 -8.78 -9.87
CA ASN A 127 -9.17 -7.91 -8.98
C ASN A 127 -8.45 -6.57 -8.76
N GLU A 128 -9.19 -5.55 -8.32
CA GLU A 128 -8.60 -4.26 -7.89
C GLU A 128 -8.24 -4.28 -6.41
N VAL A 129 -7.07 -3.73 -6.09
CA VAL A 129 -6.61 -3.40 -4.73
C VAL A 129 -6.61 -1.89 -4.58
N PHE A 130 -7.31 -1.37 -3.59
CA PHE A 130 -7.25 0.04 -3.24
C PHE A 130 -6.03 0.29 -2.37
N VAL A 131 -5.17 1.19 -2.81
CA VAL A 131 -3.89 1.49 -2.18
C VAL A 131 -3.84 2.94 -1.75
N LEU A 132 -3.43 3.19 -0.52
CA LEU A 132 -3.02 4.51 -0.04
C LEU A 132 -1.50 4.61 -0.15
N SER A 133 -1.02 5.50 -1.02
CA SER A 133 0.40 5.82 -1.17
C SER A 133 0.76 7.05 -0.36
N ARG A 134 1.84 6.96 0.43
CA ARG A 134 2.45 8.07 1.16
C ARG A 134 3.94 8.05 0.94
N GLY A 135 4.54 9.23 0.83
CA GLY A 135 5.97 9.32 0.63
C GLY A 135 6.58 10.65 1.07
N PHE A 136 7.90 10.66 1.14
CA PHE A 136 8.68 11.85 1.44
C PHE A 136 9.91 11.93 0.54
N LEU A 137 10.31 13.18 0.25
CA LEU A 137 11.48 13.48 -0.56
C LEU A 137 12.75 13.43 0.27
N VAL A 138 13.78 12.86 -0.33
CA VAL A 138 15.18 13.03 0.11
C VAL A 138 15.86 13.95 -0.89
N ASN A 139 16.40 15.06 -0.38
CA ASN A 139 17.09 16.05 -1.19
C ASN A 139 18.60 15.89 -1.06
N ARG A 140 19.34 16.29 -2.10
CA ARG A 140 20.79 16.36 -2.08
C ARG A 140 21.21 17.51 -1.15
N GLU A 141 22.15 17.23 -0.23
CA GLU A 141 22.64 18.24 0.72
C GLU A 141 23.30 19.46 0.04
N SER A 142 23.92 19.24 -1.13
CA SER A 142 24.72 20.28 -1.81
C SER A 142 23.89 21.37 -2.51
N ASP A 143 22.73 21.01 -3.09
CA ASP A 143 21.94 21.89 -3.93
C ASP A 143 20.43 21.84 -3.67
N GLY A 144 19.99 21.01 -2.72
CA GLY A 144 18.59 20.86 -2.35
C GLY A 144 17.71 20.16 -3.39
N LYS A 145 18.28 19.63 -4.48
CA LYS A 145 17.49 18.92 -5.49
C LYS A 145 16.94 17.61 -4.98
N PRO A 146 15.69 17.26 -5.32
CA PRO A 146 15.15 15.94 -5.08
C PRO A 146 15.99 14.86 -5.77
N ILE A 147 16.44 13.85 -5.01
CA ILE A 147 17.21 12.72 -5.54
C ILE A 147 16.51 11.38 -5.33
N ARG A 148 15.56 11.34 -4.41
CA ARG A 148 14.92 10.10 -4.01
C ARG A 148 13.54 10.38 -3.42
N LEU A 149 12.56 9.58 -3.79
CA LEU A 149 11.23 9.59 -3.20
C LEU A 149 10.99 8.22 -2.57
N VAL A 150 10.74 8.21 -1.25
CA VAL A 150 10.59 6.97 -0.47
C VAL A 150 9.24 6.97 0.21
N GLY A 151 8.57 5.81 0.21
CA GLY A 151 7.25 5.77 0.82
C GLY A 151 6.71 4.37 1.09
N THR A 152 5.42 4.36 1.42
CA THR A 152 4.67 3.15 1.70
C THR A 152 3.39 3.09 0.86
N HIS A 153 3.00 1.88 0.52
CA HIS A 153 1.68 1.52 0.01
C HIS A 153 0.95 0.70 1.05
N VAL A 154 -0.21 1.18 1.45
CA VAL A 154 -1.11 0.53 2.42
C VAL A 154 -2.31 -0.02 1.67
N ASP A 155 -2.61 -1.30 1.82
CA ASP A 155 -3.85 -1.88 1.29
C ASP A 155 -5.04 -1.38 2.13
N ILE A 156 -5.87 -0.56 1.50
CA ILE A 156 -7.08 0.02 2.10
C ILE A 156 -8.36 -0.61 1.53
N THR A 157 -8.25 -1.75 0.85
CA THR A 157 -9.39 -2.40 0.19
C THR A 157 -10.51 -2.75 1.16
N GLN A 158 -10.18 -3.26 2.35
CA GLN A 158 -11.19 -3.58 3.36
C GLN A 158 -11.86 -2.32 3.91
N ARG A 159 -11.10 -1.23 4.10
CA ARG A 159 -11.64 0.07 4.50
C ARG A 159 -12.62 0.60 3.45
N LYS A 160 -12.24 0.59 2.18
CA LYS A 160 -13.10 1.05 1.07
C LYS A 160 -14.38 0.22 0.93
N LYS A 161 -14.27 -1.11 1.11
CA LYS A 161 -15.45 -1.98 1.12
C LYS A 161 -16.40 -1.67 2.28
N ALA A 162 -15.86 -1.39 3.47
CA ALA A 162 -16.67 -1.01 4.63
C ALA A 162 -17.32 0.36 4.45
N GLU A 163 -16.59 1.36 3.94
CA GLU A 163 -17.10 2.70 3.62
C GLU A 163 -18.26 2.60 2.62
N SER A 164 -18.08 1.92 1.49
CA SER A 164 -19.12 1.72 0.47
C SER A 164 -20.35 0.99 1.02
N PHE A 165 -20.16 0.00 1.89
CA PHE A 165 -21.28 -0.67 2.55
C PHE A 165 -22.08 0.27 3.45
N ASN A 166 -21.38 1.08 4.28
CA ASN A 166 -22.00 2.04 5.18
C ASN A 166 -22.78 3.11 4.41
N GLU A 167 -22.23 3.62 3.30
CA GLU A 167 -22.91 4.59 2.43
C GLU A 167 -24.21 4.02 1.84
N LYS A 168 -24.16 2.78 1.31
CA LYS A 168 -25.34 2.12 0.77
C LYS A 168 -26.41 1.85 1.86
N ASN A 169 -25.95 1.44 3.05
CA ASN A 169 -26.85 1.20 4.18
C ASN A 169 -27.51 2.51 4.65
N ALA A 170 -26.76 3.60 4.73
CA ALA A 170 -27.31 4.91 5.07
C ALA A 170 -28.35 5.37 4.05
N LYS A 171 -28.11 5.15 2.75
CA LYS A 171 -29.06 5.46 1.69
C LYS A 171 -30.37 4.63 1.83
N ILE A 172 -30.28 3.35 2.15
CA ILE A 172 -31.46 2.49 2.40
C ILE A 172 -32.27 3.01 3.60
N LEU A 173 -31.58 3.41 4.68
CA LEU A 173 -32.26 3.99 5.85
C LEU A 173 -32.95 5.31 5.50
N GLU A 174 -32.35 6.13 4.65
CA GLU A 174 -32.96 7.37 4.14
C GLU A 174 -34.23 7.08 3.33
N MET A 175 -34.19 6.10 2.41
CA MET A 175 -35.36 5.67 1.62
C MET A 175 -36.52 5.23 2.54
N ILE A 176 -36.22 4.46 3.60
CA ILE A 176 -37.22 4.07 4.60
C ILE A 176 -37.79 5.30 5.30
N ALA A 177 -36.96 6.25 5.72
CA ALA A 177 -37.39 7.46 6.43
C ALA A 177 -38.27 8.39 5.55
N LEU A 178 -37.98 8.43 4.24
CA LEU A 178 -38.76 9.20 3.26
C LEU A 178 -40.06 8.49 2.83
N GLY A 179 -40.28 7.24 3.23
CA GLY A 179 -41.46 6.49 2.89
C GLY A 179 -41.49 6.05 1.42
N GLU A 180 -40.33 5.77 0.83
CA GLU A 180 -40.22 5.21 -0.50
C GLU A 180 -40.91 3.84 -0.61
N SER A 181 -41.15 3.39 -1.83
CA SER A 181 -41.86 2.13 -2.02
C SER A 181 -41.10 0.94 -1.43
N ALA A 182 -41.80 -0.04 -0.86
CA ALA A 182 -41.16 -1.25 -0.31
C ALA A 182 -40.36 -2.00 -1.40
N SER A 183 -40.83 -2.00 -2.64
CA SER A 183 -40.14 -2.63 -3.78
C SER A 183 -38.76 -1.96 -4.04
N ASP A 184 -38.71 -0.63 -4.05
CA ASP A 184 -37.46 0.11 -4.29
C ASP A 184 -36.46 -0.13 -3.16
N ILE A 185 -36.95 -0.20 -1.91
CA ILE A 185 -36.12 -0.51 -0.73
C ILE A 185 -35.58 -1.94 -0.81
N TYR A 186 -36.43 -2.91 -1.20
CA TYR A 186 -36.01 -4.31 -1.35
C TYR A 186 -34.97 -4.48 -2.48
N ASP A 187 -35.15 -3.78 -3.59
CA ASP A 187 -34.21 -3.78 -4.69
C ASP A 187 -32.85 -3.18 -4.25
N ALA A 188 -32.86 -2.09 -3.51
CA ALA A 188 -31.65 -1.47 -2.97
C ALA A 188 -30.91 -2.41 -2.00
N ILE A 189 -31.64 -3.13 -1.14
CA ILE A 189 -31.08 -4.16 -0.23
C ILE A 189 -30.47 -5.31 -1.04
N ALA A 190 -31.21 -5.84 -2.03
CA ALA A 190 -30.74 -6.93 -2.88
C ALA A 190 -29.45 -6.56 -3.62
N LEU A 191 -29.38 -5.37 -4.25
CA LEU A 191 -28.21 -4.86 -4.95
C LEU A 191 -27.03 -4.64 -3.99
N MET A 192 -27.26 -4.16 -2.77
CA MET A 192 -26.21 -4.02 -1.76
C MET A 192 -25.59 -5.38 -1.41
N TYR A 193 -26.43 -6.41 -1.28
CA TYR A 193 -25.98 -7.78 -0.98
C TYR A 193 -25.19 -8.39 -2.15
N GLU A 194 -25.69 -8.24 -3.38
CA GLU A 194 -25.03 -8.71 -4.61
C GLU A 194 -23.66 -8.08 -4.82
N THR A 195 -23.55 -6.76 -4.54
CA THR A 195 -22.26 -6.04 -4.61
C THR A 195 -21.22 -6.63 -3.65
N ARG A 196 -21.65 -7.09 -2.48
CA ARG A 196 -20.78 -7.72 -1.47
C ARG A 196 -20.39 -9.16 -1.82
N HIS A 197 -21.23 -9.85 -2.58
CA HIS A 197 -21.08 -11.25 -2.95
C HIS A 197 -21.10 -11.43 -4.46
N PRO A 198 -20.00 -11.11 -5.17
CA PRO A 198 -19.91 -11.22 -6.62
C PRO A 198 -20.33 -12.62 -7.12
N GLY A 199 -21.18 -12.67 -8.14
CA GLY A 199 -21.70 -13.90 -8.70
C GLY A 199 -22.98 -14.43 -8.03
N MET A 200 -23.40 -13.85 -6.90
CA MET A 200 -24.70 -14.16 -6.27
C MET A 200 -25.76 -13.19 -6.78
N ARG A 201 -27.00 -13.67 -6.87
CA ARG A 201 -28.19 -12.86 -7.12
C ARG A 201 -29.12 -12.98 -5.93
N CYS A 202 -29.71 -11.87 -5.52
CA CYS A 202 -30.53 -11.76 -4.32
C CYS A 202 -31.98 -11.40 -4.71
N SER A 203 -32.94 -11.98 -4.00
CA SER A 203 -34.33 -11.53 -4.05
C SER A 203 -34.92 -11.43 -2.65
N MET A 204 -35.81 -10.46 -2.47
CA MET A 204 -36.61 -10.27 -1.28
C MET A 204 -38.03 -10.78 -1.58
N LEU A 205 -38.52 -11.66 -0.73
CA LEU A 205 -39.86 -12.27 -0.91
C LEU A 205 -40.80 -11.77 0.19
N GLU A 206 -42.01 -11.43 -0.21
CA GLU A 206 -43.10 -11.08 0.68
C GLU A 206 -44.14 -12.22 0.78
N LEU A 207 -44.71 -12.46 1.95
CA LEU A 207 -45.74 -13.42 2.17
C LEU A 207 -47.10 -12.74 2.03
N HIS A 208 -47.85 -13.05 0.96
CA HIS A 208 -49.21 -12.60 0.74
C HIS A 208 -50.19 -13.77 0.96
N GLY A 209 -50.78 -13.86 2.15
CA GLY A 209 -51.56 -15.02 2.54
C GLY A 209 -50.70 -16.27 2.63
N ASN A 210 -50.90 -17.28 1.75
CA ASN A 210 -50.11 -18.50 1.66
C ASN A 210 -49.12 -18.49 0.49
N LYS A 211 -48.93 -17.37 -0.20
CA LYS A 211 -48.11 -17.24 -1.41
C LYS A 211 -46.91 -16.36 -1.18
N LEU A 212 -45.76 -16.78 -1.69
CA LEU A 212 -44.58 -15.96 -1.73
C LEU A 212 -44.54 -15.16 -3.05
N MET A 213 -44.38 -13.87 -2.95
CA MET A 213 -44.27 -12.94 -4.07
C MET A 213 -42.91 -12.20 -4.02
N HIS A 214 -42.32 -11.94 -5.16
CA HIS A 214 -41.14 -11.13 -5.20
C HIS A 214 -41.49 -9.66 -4.85
N GLY A 215 -40.93 -9.16 -3.76
CA GLY A 215 -40.98 -7.75 -3.37
C GLY A 215 -39.87 -6.92 -4.04
N GLY A 216 -38.72 -7.57 -4.26
CA GLY A 216 -37.57 -6.98 -4.97
C GLY A 216 -36.65 -8.07 -5.51
N ALA A 217 -36.21 -7.94 -6.77
CA ALA A 217 -35.31 -8.90 -7.42
C ALA A 217 -34.61 -8.25 -8.64
N PRO A 218 -33.78 -7.20 -8.42
CA PRO A 218 -33.30 -6.31 -9.49
C PRO A 218 -32.44 -6.99 -10.56
N SER A 219 -31.74 -8.07 -10.18
CA SER A 219 -30.81 -8.80 -11.07
C SER A 219 -31.34 -10.14 -11.55
N LEU A 220 -32.60 -10.53 -11.19
CA LEU A 220 -33.20 -11.76 -11.66
C LEU A 220 -34.02 -11.52 -12.92
N PRO A 221 -34.05 -12.47 -13.88
CA PRO A 221 -34.92 -12.39 -15.04
C PRO A 221 -36.40 -12.32 -14.62
N LYS A 222 -37.17 -11.48 -15.30
CA LYS A 222 -38.59 -11.30 -15.00
C LYS A 222 -39.38 -12.61 -15.13
N GLU A 223 -39.07 -13.40 -16.15
CA GLU A 223 -39.72 -14.71 -16.38
C GLU A 223 -39.50 -15.67 -15.22
N TYR A 224 -38.32 -15.60 -14.58
CA TYR A 224 -38.06 -16.41 -13.37
C TYR A 224 -38.91 -15.92 -12.18
N CYS A 225 -38.95 -14.61 -11.95
CA CYS A 225 -39.73 -14.01 -10.88
C CYS A 225 -41.24 -14.35 -11.05
N ASP A 226 -41.77 -14.21 -12.28
CA ASP A 226 -43.17 -14.52 -12.61
C ASP A 226 -43.51 -16.01 -12.41
N ALA A 227 -42.56 -16.91 -12.70
CA ALA A 227 -42.73 -18.34 -12.53
C ALA A 227 -42.72 -18.82 -11.06
N VAL A 228 -42.04 -18.06 -10.19
CA VAL A 228 -41.89 -18.39 -8.75
C VAL A 228 -42.98 -17.71 -7.89
N ASN A 229 -43.59 -16.64 -8.41
CA ASN A 229 -44.63 -15.91 -7.71
C ASN A 229 -45.89 -16.77 -7.52
N GLY A 230 -46.31 -17.02 -6.27
CA GLY A 230 -47.52 -17.69 -5.91
C GLY A 230 -47.45 -19.17 -5.89
#